data_367cd52998d6e9e1aed692c79be126c3
#
_entry.id   367cd52998d6e9e1aed692c79be126c3
#
_cell.length_a   1.000
_cell.length_b   1.000
_cell.length_c   1.000
_cell.angle_alpha   90.00
_cell.angle_beta   90.00
_cell.angle_gamma   90.00
#
_symmetry.space_group_name_H-M   'P 1'
#
loop_
_entity.id
_entity.type
_entity.pdbx_description
1 polymer ?
#
loop_
_entity_poly.entity_id
_entity_poly.type
_entity_poly.pdbx_seq_one_letter_code
_entity_poly.pdbx_strand_id
1 'polypeptide(L)'
;MKIGLYGFGSINRLLARYAVELGYDIVGVVDIDEGIIGVDIGDIIGLGEKYGVVVSRNPDVLVGSDIVYHATSSYLDKTYDQIMSIVTRGLNVISTCETLAYPYYRYPILARWIDEKAKQYGVSVLGTGINPGFILDTLVVILSSTNPYIKRVVATRSLDAAKRREAFRKKIGVGETPEIVSKKLESGEYTGHVGYAESVYLISEAAGLQLTRVVEYQEPVVAENDISSNNVRVAKGRTRGIRGWASGYVGNREVIRVELNALVGADEYDEVLIETSDGVVKWRSSGVHGDKGTVSIMLNIGEKLWRYPPGLLTMVDIIPFRIRFRI
;
A
#
# COMPACT_ATOMS: atom_id res chain seq x y z
N MET A 1 -0.07 14.28 -19.26
CA MET A 1 -0.31 14.54 -17.81
C MET A 1 0.99 15.01 -17.19
N LYS A 2 0.95 16.11 -16.44
CA LYS A 2 2.10 16.61 -15.69
C LYS A 2 2.12 16.04 -14.28
N ILE A 3 3.22 15.44 -13.87
CA ILE A 3 3.31 14.76 -12.58
C ILE A 3 4.45 15.31 -11.71
N GLY A 4 4.22 15.35 -10.42
CA GLY A 4 5.24 15.60 -9.40
C GLY A 4 5.53 14.31 -8.62
N LEU A 5 6.75 14.18 -8.11
CA LEU A 5 7.15 13.03 -7.30
C LEU A 5 7.66 13.52 -5.94
N TYR A 6 7.08 13.01 -4.85
CA TYR A 6 7.51 13.32 -3.50
C TYR A 6 8.03 12.06 -2.81
N GLY A 7 9.33 12.06 -2.45
CA GLY A 7 10.09 10.88 -2.08
C GLY A 7 10.59 10.13 -3.31
N PHE A 8 11.90 10.20 -3.61
CA PHE A 8 12.48 9.60 -4.80
C PHE A 8 13.22 8.30 -4.50
N GLY A 9 12.58 7.45 -3.66
CA GLY A 9 13.01 6.09 -3.36
C GLY A 9 12.63 5.09 -4.45
N SER A 10 12.72 3.79 -4.12
CA SER A 10 12.52 2.69 -5.09
C SER A 10 11.17 2.75 -5.82
N ILE A 11 10.08 3.12 -5.14
CA ILE A 11 8.74 3.16 -5.74
C ILE A 11 8.64 4.29 -6.76
N ASN A 12 8.98 5.52 -6.38
CA ASN A 12 8.89 6.64 -7.31
C ASN A 12 9.96 6.61 -8.42
N ARG A 13 11.11 5.98 -8.22
CA ARG A 13 12.05 5.69 -9.32
C ARG A 13 11.46 4.72 -10.34
N LEU A 14 10.76 3.69 -9.87
CA LEU A 14 10.05 2.77 -10.76
C LEU A 14 8.87 3.45 -11.46
N LEU A 15 8.10 4.28 -10.72
CA LEU A 15 7.01 5.08 -11.26
C LEU A 15 7.50 6.04 -12.33
N ALA A 16 8.62 6.75 -12.09
CA ALA A 16 9.22 7.67 -13.05
C ALA A 16 9.56 6.99 -14.38
N ARG A 17 10.13 5.78 -14.35
CA ARG A 17 10.41 5.00 -15.57
C ARG A 17 9.14 4.73 -16.37
N TYR A 18 8.10 4.21 -15.73
CA TYR A 18 6.82 3.97 -16.40
C TYR A 18 6.13 5.26 -16.86
N ALA A 19 6.24 6.33 -16.08
CA ALA A 19 5.69 7.63 -16.46
C ALA A 19 6.34 8.17 -17.75
N VAL A 20 7.66 8.06 -17.87
CA VAL A 20 8.40 8.43 -19.09
C VAL A 20 7.98 7.56 -20.27
N GLU A 21 7.88 6.22 -20.10
CA GLU A 21 7.41 5.30 -21.13
C GLU A 21 5.97 5.60 -21.59
N LEU A 22 5.11 6.07 -20.67
CA LEU A 22 3.73 6.49 -20.96
C LEU A 22 3.61 7.90 -21.53
N GLY A 23 4.72 8.63 -21.68
CA GLY A 23 4.75 10.01 -22.20
C GLY A 23 4.23 11.05 -21.19
N TYR A 24 4.33 10.78 -19.88
CA TYR A 24 4.01 11.78 -18.87
C TYR A 24 5.18 12.73 -18.67
N ASP A 25 4.87 13.99 -18.36
CA ASP A 25 5.83 15.03 -18.08
C ASP A 25 6.10 15.12 -16.57
N ILE A 26 7.31 14.76 -16.14
CA ILE A 26 7.73 14.89 -14.74
C ILE A 26 8.25 16.31 -14.56
N VAL A 27 7.48 17.14 -13.84
CA VAL A 27 7.79 18.57 -13.70
C VAL A 27 8.63 18.89 -12.46
N GLY A 28 8.60 18.04 -11.43
CA GLY A 28 9.37 18.26 -10.22
C GLY A 28 9.51 16.99 -9.38
N VAL A 29 10.63 16.89 -8.68
CA VAL A 29 10.96 15.77 -7.80
C VAL A 29 11.51 16.27 -6.47
N VAL A 30 10.92 15.81 -5.37
CA VAL A 30 11.31 16.16 -4.00
C VAL A 30 11.86 14.95 -3.27
N ASP A 31 13.01 15.13 -2.63
CA ASP A 31 13.58 14.18 -1.68
C ASP A 31 14.42 14.90 -0.63
N ILE A 32 14.82 14.21 0.43
CA ILE A 32 15.70 14.70 1.50
C ILE A 32 17.08 14.04 1.49
N ASP A 33 17.28 13.01 0.65
CA ASP A 33 18.55 12.30 0.54
C ASP A 33 19.63 13.17 -0.12
N GLU A 34 20.65 13.55 0.66
CA GLU A 34 21.79 14.37 0.21
C GLU A 34 22.51 13.77 -1.00
N GLY A 35 22.52 12.44 -1.10
CA GLY A 35 23.21 11.74 -2.19
C GLY A 35 22.56 11.93 -3.56
N ILE A 36 21.33 12.45 -3.61
CA ILE A 36 20.58 12.64 -4.87
C ILE A 36 20.12 14.09 -5.09
N ILE A 37 20.20 14.96 -4.09
CA ILE A 37 19.85 16.40 -4.26
C ILE A 37 20.71 17.02 -5.34
N GLY A 38 20.07 17.72 -6.28
CA GLY A 38 20.74 18.38 -7.42
C GLY A 38 21.11 17.43 -8.57
N VAL A 39 20.88 16.11 -8.42
CA VAL A 39 21.13 15.13 -9.48
C VAL A 39 19.93 15.07 -10.42
N ASP A 40 20.19 14.98 -11.72
CA ASP A 40 19.15 14.82 -12.74
C ASP A 40 18.48 13.43 -12.62
N ILE A 41 17.15 13.40 -12.71
CA ILE A 41 16.40 12.15 -12.56
C ILE A 41 16.71 11.14 -13.67
N GLY A 42 17.07 11.57 -14.86
CA GLY A 42 17.49 10.69 -15.97
C GLY A 42 18.69 9.84 -15.59
N ASP A 43 19.68 10.44 -14.91
CA ASP A 43 20.85 9.74 -14.39
C ASP A 43 20.43 8.69 -13.31
N ILE A 44 19.54 9.09 -12.39
CA ILE A 44 19.11 8.24 -11.27
C ILE A 44 18.31 7.02 -11.74
N ILE A 45 17.43 7.21 -12.71
CA ILE A 45 16.59 6.12 -13.23
C ILE A 45 17.18 5.39 -14.43
N GLY A 46 18.36 5.83 -14.91
CA GLY A 46 19.12 5.16 -15.97
C GLY A 46 18.49 5.28 -17.35
N LEU A 47 18.09 6.48 -17.76
CA LEU A 47 17.57 6.75 -19.11
C LEU A 47 18.66 6.78 -20.18
N GLY A 48 19.94 6.93 -19.79
CA GLY A 48 21.07 7.10 -20.71
C GLY A 48 21.25 8.55 -21.19
N GLU A 49 20.33 9.43 -20.83
CA GLU A 49 20.38 10.86 -21.12
C GLU A 49 19.78 11.68 -19.97
N LYS A 50 20.04 12.98 -19.94
CA LYS A 50 19.43 13.89 -18.97
C LYS A 50 17.96 14.09 -19.28
N TYR A 51 17.13 14.03 -18.23
CA TYR A 51 15.70 14.35 -18.33
C TYR A 51 15.44 15.87 -18.25
N GLY A 52 16.33 16.62 -17.61
CA GLY A 52 16.20 18.06 -17.42
C GLY A 52 15.50 18.47 -16.12
N VAL A 53 15.18 17.51 -15.24
CA VAL A 53 14.62 17.75 -13.90
C VAL A 53 15.59 17.23 -12.85
N VAL A 54 15.95 18.08 -11.89
CA VAL A 54 16.82 17.72 -10.78
C VAL A 54 16.02 17.52 -9.49
N VAL A 55 16.49 16.61 -8.63
CA VAL A 55 15.90 16.38 -7.32
C VAL A 55 16.11 17.59 -6.42
N SER A 56 15.06 18.07 -5.75
CA SER A 56 15.07 19.24 -4.88
C SER A 56 14.56 18.89 -3.47
N ARG A 57 14.96 19.70 -2.48
CA ARG A 57 14.30 19.66 -1.15
C ARG A 57 13.05 20.54 -1.07
N ASN A 58 12.95 21.51 -1.99
CA ASN A 58 11.86 22.49 -1.96
C ASN A 58 10.61 21.92 -2.66
N PRO A 59 9.48 21.75 -1.96
CA PRO A 59 8.22 21.29 -2.58
C PRO A 59 7.66 22.25 -3.64
N ASP A 60 8.13 23.49 -3.75
CA ASP A 60 7.67 24.43 -4.78
C ASP A 60 7.97 23.96 -6.20
N VAL A 61 8.96 23.06 -6.38
CA VAL A 61 9.24 22.44 -7.69
C VAL A 61 8.11 21.59 -8.21
N LEU A 62 7.15 21.21 -7.36
CA LEU A 62 5.96 20.42 -7.73
C LEU A 62 4.86 21.29 -8.35
N VAL A 63 4.92 22.62 -8.22
CA VAL A 63 3.89 23.52 -8.73
C VAL A 63 3.81 23.40 -10.26
N GLY A 64 2.58 23.24 -10.76
CA GLY A 64 2.31 22.97 -12.18
C GLY A 64 2.08 21.49 -12.51
N SER A 65 2.18 20.59 -11.52
CA SER A 65 1.74 19.20 -11.65
C SER A 65 0.20 19.12 -11.64
N ASP A 66 -0.36 18.20 -12.41
CA ASP A 66 -1.77 17.80 -12.31
C ASP A 66 -1.99 16.93 -11.06
N ILE A 67 -0.96 16.16 -10.70
CA ILE A 67 -0.97 15.22 -9.58
C ILE A 67 0.44 15.00 -9.03
N VAL A 68 0.55 14.76 -7.73
CA VAL A 68 1.79 14.36 -7.05
C VAL A 68 1.68 12.92 -6.54
N TYR A 69 2.64 12.09 -6.92
CA TYR A 69 2.80 10.75 -6.38
C TYR A 69 3.77 10.79 -5.20
N HIS A 70 3.24 10.48 -4.02
CA HIS A 70 3.94 10.53 -2.75
C HIS A 70 4.32 9.12 -2.28
N ALA A 71 5.60 8.87 -1.98
CA ALA A 71 6.11 7.57 -1.57
C ALA A 71 7.32 7.70 -0.62
N THR A 72 7.05 7.94 0.67
CA THR A 72 8.09 8.15 1.70
C THR A 72 8.01 7.17 2.86
N SER A 73 6.92 7.15 3.62
CA SER A 73 6.76 6.34 4.84
C SER A 73 5.39 5.69 4.91
N SER A 74 5.28 4.66 5.77
CA SER A 74 4.07 3.83 5.96
C SER A 74 3.02 4.47 6.87
N TYR A 75 3.41 5.39 7.76
CA TYR A 75 2.55 5.94 8.80
C TYR A 75 2.19 7.39 8.53
N LEU A 76 0.90 7.72 8.69
CA LEU A 76 0.36 9.05 8.39
C LEU A 76 0.94 10.14 9.30
N ASP A 77 1.22 9.87 10.57
CA ASP A 77 1.87 10.82 11.47
C ASP A 77 3.28 11.25 11.00
N LYS A 78 3.96 10.41 10.21
CA LYS A 78 5.26 10.72 9.61
C LYS A 78 5.16 11.41 8.25
N THR A 79 4.02 11.32 7.59
CA THR A 79 3.81 11.84 6.23
C THR A 79 2.83 13.01 6.18
N TYR A 80 2.17 13.33 7.28
CA TYR A 80 1.12 14.35 7.35
C TYR A 80 1.59 15.71 6.82
N ASP A 81 2.70 16.24 7.33
CA ASP A 81 3.22 17.55 6.90
C ASP A 81 3.63 17.56 5.42
N GLN A 82 4.13 16.43 4.90
CA GLN A 82 4.47 16.27 3.50
C GLN A 82 3.21 16.34 2.63
N ILE A 83 2.17 15.60 2.98
CA ILE A 83 0.87 15.59 2.28
C ILE A 83 0.24 16.98 2.35
N MET A 84 0.23 17.61 3.53
CA MET A 84 -0.32 18.95 3.70
C MET A 84 0.45 20.00 2.89
N SER A 85 1.76 19.86 2.77
CA SER A 85 2.57 20.78 1.92
C SER A 85 2.19 20.69 0.44
N ILE A 86 1.77 19.52 -0.04
CA ILE A 86 1.29 19.33 -1.42
C ILE A 86 -0.13 19.89 -1.57
N VAL A 87 -1.04 19.53 -0.65
CA VAL A 87 -2.44 19.98 -0.63
C VAL A 87 -2.56 21.50 -0.62
N THR A 88 -1.77 22.19 0.23
CA THR A 88 -1.80 23.66 0.33
C THR A 88 -1.22 24.38 -0.90
N ARG A 89 -0.59 23.66 -1.81
CA ARG A 89 -0.19 24.14 -3.15
C ARG A 89 -1.25 23.91 -4.21
N GLY A 90 -2.43 23.39 -3.85
CA GLY A 90 -3.52 23.10 -4.78
C GLY A 90 -3.25 21.90 -5.69
N LEU A 91 -2.51 20.88 -5.22
CA LEU A 91 -2.11 19.72 -5.99
C LEU A 91 -2.77 18.45 -5.49
N ASN A 92 -3.30 17.63 -6.41
CA ASN A 92 -3.82 16.31 -6.09
C ASN A 92 -2.70 15.37 -5.62
N VAL A 93 -3.03 14.45 -4.70
CA VAL A 93 -2.06 13.52 -4.12
C VAL A 93 -2.54 12.07 -4.22
N ILE A 94 -1.68 11.19 -4.73
CA ILE A 94 -1.78 9.75 -4.50
C ILE A 94 -0.57 9.30 -3.69
N SER A 95 -0.80 8.63 -2.56
CA SER A 95 0.25 8.24 -1.63
C SER A 95 0.28 6.73 -1.40
N THR A 96 1.49 6.17 -1.28
CA THR A 96 1.72 4.79 -0.83
C THR A 96 1.79 4.65 0.69
N CYS A 97 1.48 5.70 1.44
CA CYS A 97 1.40 5.63 2.90
C CYS A 97 0.29 4.64 3.28
N GLU A 98 0.67 3.48 3.81
CA GLU A 98 -0.25 2.37 4.05
C GLU A 98 -1.39 2.77 5.00
N THR A 99 -1.10 3.52 6.06
CA THR A 99 -2.16 3.94 7.00
C THR A 99 -3.07 5.05 6.45
N LEU A 100 -2.69 5.69 5.34
CA LEU A 100 -3.55 6.64 4.63
C LEU A 100 -4.62 5.94 3.78
N ALA A 101 -4.48 4.63 3.49
CA ALA A 101 -5.48 3.88 2.74
C ALA A 101 -6.84 3.84 3.48
N TYR A 102 -6.81 3.80 4.82
CA TYR A 102 -7.98 3.99 5.68
C TYR A 102 -7.58 4.72 6.98
N PRO A 103 -7.37 6.04 6.94
CA PRO A 103 -6.77 6.75 8.05
C PRO A 103 -7.72 6.97 9.24
N TYR A 104 -9.03 6.79 9.05
CA TYR A 104 -10.05 7.01 10.07
C TYR A 104 -9.91 6.08 11.29
N TYR A 105 -9.26 4.93 11.12
CA TYR A 105 -8.99 3.99 12.20
C TYR A 105 -7.87 4.47 13.14
N ARG A 106 -6.68 4.77 12.58
CA ARG A 106 -5.51 5.12 13.40
C ARG A 106 -5.37 6.61 13.66
N TYR A 107 -5.76 7.44 12.70
CA TYR A 107 -5.50 8.88 12.69
C TYR A 107 -6.75 9.71 12.34
N PRO A 108 -7.89 9.52 13.06
CA PRO A 108 -9.16 10.17 12.68
C PRO A 108 -9.07 11.70 12.66
N ILE A 109 -8.25 12.31 13.53
CA ILE A 109 -8.06 13.76 13.56
C ILE A 109 -7.28 14.25 12.35
N LEU A 110 -6.16 13.58 12.01
CA LEU A 110 -5.37 13.96 10.84
C LEU A 110 -6.15 13.72 9.55
N ALA A 111 -6.93 12.63 9.48
CA ALA A 111 -7.82 12.36 8.36
C ALA A 111 -8.81 13.49 8.12
N ARG A 112 -9.46 13.97 9.17
CA ARG A 112 -10.41 15.09 9.07
C ARG A 112 -9.71 16.37 8.60
N TRP A 113 -8.54 16.69 9.14
CA TRP A 113 -7.80 17.90 8.72
C TRP A 113 -7.33 17.84 7.27
N ILE A 114 -6.90 16.66 6.79
CA ILE A 114 -6.57 16.46 5.37
C ILE A 114 -7.82 16.65 4.51
N ASP A 115 -8.95 16.05 4.89
CA ASP A 115 -10.21 16.16 4.15
C ASP A 115 -10.69 17.61 4.05
N GLU A 116 -10.73 18.33 5.19
CA GLU A 116 -11.13 19.74 5.22
C GLU A 116 -10.20 20.62 4.35
N LYS A 117 -8.88 20.40 4.44
CA LYS A 117 -7.92 21.16 3.63
C LYS A 117 -7.99 20.80 2.14
N ALA A 118 -8.09 19.53 1.81
CA ALA A 118 -8.23 19.08 0.42
C ALA A 118 -9.50 19.71 -0.22
N LYS A 119 -10.63 19.72 0.48
CA LYS A 119 -11.85 20.41 0.06
C LYS A 119 -11.66 21.91 -0.09
N GLN A 120 -10.97 22.55 0.86
CA GLN A 120 -10.68 24.00 0.82
C GLN A 120 -9.84 24.38 -0.41
N TYR A 121 -8.87 23.55 -0.77
CA TYR A 121 -7.98 23.79 -1.93
C TYR A 121 -8.49 23.18 -3.23
N GLY A 122 -9.64 22.52 -3.23
CA GLY A 122 -10.25 21.91 -4.43
C GLY A 122 -9.47 20.73 -4.99
N VAL A 123 -8.78 19.97 -4.15
CA VAL A 123 -7.93 18.85 -4.54
C VAL A 123 -8.34 17.55 -3.85
N SER A 124 -7.91 16.42 -4.39
CA SER A 124 -8.17 15.09 -3.85
C SER A 124 -6.90 14.46 -3.31
N VAL A 125 -7.01 13.77 -2.19
CA VAL A 125 -5.95 12.98 -1.55
C VAL A 125 -6.39 11.53 -1.46
N LEU A 126 -5.57 10.58 -1.91
CA LEU A 126 -5.85 9.16 -1.88
C LEU A 126 -4.64 8.37 -1.38
N GLY A 127 -4.84 7.55 -0.36
CA GLY A 127 -3.90 6.49 0.02
C GLY A 127 -4.22 5.20 -0.74
N THR A 128 -3.25 4.62 -1.47
CA THR A 128 -3.43 3.37 -2.21
C THR A 128 -2.10 2.68 -2.52
N GLY A 129 -2.19 1.46 -3.00
CA GLY A 129 -1.09 0.62 -3.41
C GLY A 129 -1.57 -0.78 -3.72
N ILE A 130 -0.65 -1.76 -3.66
CA ILE A 130 -1.03 -3.16 -3.84
C ILE A 130 -1.63 -3.75 -2.57
N ASN A 131 -1.12 -3.38 -1.39
CA ASN A 131 -1.62 -3.75 -0.05
C ASN A 131 -1.16 -2.72 1.00
N PRO A 132 -2.09 -2.03 1.68
CA PRO A 132 -3.51 -1.89 1.35
C PRO A 132 -3.74 -1.10 0.05
N GLY A 133 -4.93 -1.22 -0.51
CA GLY A 133 -5.40 -0.46 -1.68
C GLY A 133 -5.90 -1.31 -2.84
N PHE A 134 -5.46 -2.60 -2.98
CA PHE A 134 -5.98 -3.42 -4.07
C PHE A 134 -6.21 -4.90 -3.71
N ILE A 135 -5.16 -5.72 -3.53
CA ILE A 135 -5.31 -7.20 -3.48
C ILE A 135 -6.12 -7.67 -2.27
N LEU A 136 -5.81 -7.14 -1.07
CA LEU A 136 -6.43 -7.59 0.18
C LEU A 136 -7.72 -6.84 0.53
N ASP A 137 -8.18 -5.91 -0.32
CA ASP A 137 -9.37 -5.08 -0.06
C ASP A 137 -10.19 -4.81 -1.33
N THR A 138 -9.77 -3.94 -2.22
CA THR A 138 -10.50 -3.52 -3.42
C THR A 138 -10.90 -4.71 -4.30
N LEU A 139 -9.96 -5.62 -4.58
CA LEU A 139 -10.23 -6.83 -5.35
C LEU A 139 -11.26 -7.74 -4.64
N VAL A 140 -11.17 -7.83 -3.31
CA VAL A 140 -12.15 -8.58 -2.50
C VAL A 140 -13.55 -8.01 -2.70
N VAL A 141 -13.72 -6.70 -2.64
CA VAL A 141 -15.00 -6.03 -2.87
C VAL A 141 -15.50 -6.29 -4.29
N ILE A 142 -14.65 -6.15 -5.32
CA ILE A 142 -15.01 -6.39 -6.72
C ILE A 142 -15.50 -7.83 -6.92
N LEU A 143 -14.74 -8.82 -6.45
CA LEU A 143 -15.11 -10.24 -6.59
C LEU A 143 -16.38 -10.58 -5.79
N SER A 144 -16.54 -9.96 -4.62
CA SER A 144 -17.69 -10.17 -3.76
C SER A 144 -18.99 -9.57 -4.31
N SER A 145 -18.90 -8.57 -5.20
CA SER A 145 -20.07 -7.88 -5.77
C SER A 145 -20.97 -8.79 -6.64
N THR A 146 -20.45 -9.93 -7.06
CA THR A 146 -21.23 -10.95 -7.81
C THR A 146 -22.15 -11.79 -6.93
N ASN A 147 -22.09 -11.63 -5.60
CA ASN A 147 -22.88 -12.39 -4.64
C ASN A 147 -23.85 -11.47 -3.89
N PRO A 148 -25.13 -11.82 -3.79
CA PRO A 148 -26.14 -10.96 -3.14
C PRO A 148 -25.95 -10.85 -1.63
N TYR A 149 -25.44 -11.92 -1.01
CA TYR A 149 -25.19 -11.99 0.43
C TYR A 149 -23.91 -12.78 0.75
N ILE A 150 -23.08 -12.18 1.55
CA ILE A 150 -21.80 -12.73 1.98
C ILE A 150 -21.89 -13.08 3.47
N LYS A 151 -21.35 -14.23 3.84
CA LYS A 151 -21.22 -14.65 5.25
C LYS A 151 -19.86 -14.29 5.81
N ARG A 152 -18.80 -14.49 5.00
CA ARG A 152 -17.43 -14.23 5.39
C ARG A 152 -16.56 -14.08 4.14
N VAL A 153 -15.51 -13.28 4.24
CA VAL A 153 -14.45 -13.22 3.24
C VAL A 153 -13.08 -13.48 3.88
N VAL A 154 -12.23 -14.20 3.15
CA VAL A 154 -10.82 -14.37 3.51
C VAL A 154 -9.98 -14.02 2.29
N ALA A 155 -9.07 -13.07 2.45
CA ALA A 155 -8.10 -12.70 1.42
C ALA A 155 -6.70 -13.04 1.90
N THR A 156 -5.96 -13.82 1.12
CA THR A 156 -4.62 -14.26 1.46
C THR A 156 -3.66 -13.87 0.34
N ARG A 157 -2.55 -13.26 0.71
CA ARG A 157 -1.42 -13.04 -0.17
C ARG A 157 -0.22 -13.82 0.33
N SER A 158 0.40 -14.61 -0.55
CA SER A 158 1.67 -15.29 -0.30
C SER A 158 2.70 -14.83 -1.31
N LEU A 159 3.89 -14.48 -0.84
CA LEU A 159 4.97 -14.01 -1.69
C LEU A 159 6.33 -14.57 -1.24
N ASP A 160 7.20 -14.86 -2.21
CA ASP A 160 8.58 -15.19 -1.93
C ASP A 160 9.37 -13.92 -1.59
N ALA A 161 9.73 -13.78 -0.30
CA ALA A 161 10.49 -12.65 0.19
C ALA A 161 11.89 -12.54 -0.46
N ALA A 162 12.45 -13.62 -0.96
CA ALA A 162 13.74 -13.62 -1.64
C ALA A 162 13.72 -12.81 -2.95
N LYS A 163 12.57 -12.73 -3.61
CA LYS A 163 12.36 -11.94 -4.84
C LYS A 163 12.12 -10.45 -4.57
N ARG A 164 12.06 -10.07 -3.30
CA ARG A 164 11.80 -8.68 -2.90
C ARG A 164 13.12 -7.93 -2.65
N ARG A 165 13.06 -6.59 -2.74
CA ARG A 165 14.20 -5.70 -2.47
C ARG A 165 14.76 -5.92 -1.06
N GLU A 166 16.05 -5.63 -0.88
CA GLU A 166 16.75 -5.84 0.40
C GLU A 166 16.09 -5.10 1.58
N ALA A 167 15.68 -3.85 1.36
CA ALA A 167 14.99 -3.06 2.37
C ALA A 167 13.69 -3.73 2.88
N PHE A 168 12.96 -4.43 1.99
CA PHE A 168 11.79 -5.22 2.40
C PHE A 168 12.21 -6.42 3.26
N ARG A 169 13.24 -7.17 2.85
CA ARG A 169 13.73 -8.33 3.62
C ARG A 169 14.23 -7.93 5.01
N LYS A 170 14.92 -6.78 5.12
CA LYS A 170 15.38 -6.25 6.41
C LYS A 170 14.22 -5.95 7.36
N LYS A 171 13.18 -5.24 6.89
CA LYS A 171 12.06 -4.86 7.76
C LYS A 171 11.19 -6.04 8.25
N ILE A 172 11.34 -7.22 7.64
CA ILE A 172 10.67 -8.46 8.05
C ILE A 172 11.64 -9.46 8.70
N GLY A 173 12.88 -9.05 8.99
CA GLY A 173 13.85 -9.80 9.78
C GLY A 173 14.39 -11.08 9.15
N VAL A 174 14.49 -11.15 7.81
CA VAL A 174 15.03 -12.35 7.13
C VAL A 174 16.47 -12.63 7.56
N GLY A 175 16.72 -13.86 8.06
CA GLY A 175 18.02 -14.33 8.52
C GLY A 175 18.36 -14.01 9.98
N GLU A 176 17.55 -13.21 10.67
CA GLU A 176 17.73 -12.92 12.11
C GLU A 176 17.14 -14.03 13.01
N THR A 177 17.44 -13.98 14.31
CA THR A 177 16.81 -14.89 15.27
C THR A 177 15.35 -14.48 15.51
N PRO A 178 14.42 -15.44 15.66
CA PRO A 178 12.99 -15.13 15.85
C PRO A 178 12.71 -14.21 17.03
N GLU A 179 13.46 -14.38 18.14
CA GLU A 179 13.30 -13.57 19.35
C GLU A 179 13.67 -12.10 19.13
N ILE A 180 14.71 -11.85 18.33
CA ILE A 180 15.11 -10.48 17.95
C ILE A 180 14.03 -9.86 17.06
N VAL A 181 13.55 -10.61 16.08
CA VAL A 181 12.50 -10.12 15.16
C VAL A 181 11.22 -9.82 15.93
N SER A 182 10.77 -10.70 16.83
CA SER A 182 9.59 -10.46 17.68
C SER A 182 9.72 -9.17 18.48
N LYS A 183 10.85 -8.98 19.18
CA LYS A 183 11.10 -7.74 19.95
C LYS A 183 11.09 -6.49 19.06
N LYS A 184 11.69 -6.55 17.88
CA LYS A 184 11.74 -5.42 16.95
C LYS A 184 10.39 -5.10 16.33
N LEU A 185 9.52 -6.11 16.07
CA LEU A 185 8.14 -5.92 15.66
C LEU A 185 7.29 -5.28 16.78
N GLU A 186 7.43 -5.78 18.02
CA GLU A 186 6.72 -5.24 19.19
C GLU A 186 7.12 -3.80 19.52
N SER A 187 8.40 -3.46 19.39
CA SER A 187 8.91 -2.09 19.61
C SER A 187 8.63 -1.12 18.46
N GLY A 188 8.18 -1.61 17.29
CA GLY A 188 8.01 -0.82 16.07
C GLY A 188 9.32 -0.47 15.34
N GLU A 189 10.48 -1.02 15.78
CA GLU A 189 11.75 -0.89 15.04
C GLU A 189 11.65 -1.57 13.67
N TYR A 190 11.01 -2.75 13.61
CA TYR A 190 10.58 -3.36 12.36
C TYR A 190 9.09 -3.10 12.15
N THR A 191 8.76 -2.55 11.00
CA THR A 191 7.36 -2.31 10.65
C THR A 191 6.64 -3.60 10.20
N GLY A 192 7.41 -4.60 9.77
CA GLY A 192 6.84 -5.76 9.11
C GLY A 192 6.05 -5.34 7.87
N HIS A 193 4.78 -5.72 7.85
CA HIS A 193 3.78 -5.16 6.94
C HIS A 193 2.80 -4.28 7.72
N VAL A 194 2.45 -3.12 7.17
CA VAL A 194 1.47 -2.18 7.71
C VAL A 194 0.25 -2.19 6.79
N GLY A 195 -0.96 -2.06 7.37
CA GLY A 195 -2.18 -1.90 6.59
C GLY A 195 -3.13 -3.10 6.61
N TYR A 196 -2.91 -4.10 7.46
CA TYR A 196 -3.86 -5.21 7.61
C TYR A 196 -5.24 -4.73 8.08
N ALA A 197 -5.28 -3.93 9.15
CA ALA A 197 -6.52 -3.39 9.68
C ALA A 197 -7.16 -2.42 8.69
N GLU A 198 -6.38 -1.62 7.98
CA GLU A 198 -6.85 -0.70 6.95
C GLU A 198 -7.61 -1.45 5.84
N SER A 199 -7.09 -2.59 5.37
CA SER A 199 -7.78 -3.44 4.38
C SER A 199 -9.09 -4.02 4.93
N VAL A 200 -9.12 -4.45 6.19
CA VAL A 200 -10.37 -4.91 6.84
C VAL A 200 -11.40 -3.80 6.89
N TYR A 201 -11.01 -2.59 7.25
CA TYR A 201 -11.92 -1.43 7.29
C TYR A 201 -12.40 -1.00 5.91
N LEU A 202 -11.55 -1.04 4.88
CA LEU A 202 -11.97 -0.78 3.49
C LEU A 202 -13.06 -1.75 3.03
N ILE A 203 -12.93 -3.05 3.32
CA ILE A 203 -13.98 -4.03 2.99
C ILE A 203 -15.26 -3.76 3.79
N SER A 204 -15.14 -3.45 5.08
CA SER A 204 -16.32 -3.18 5.92
C SER A 204 -17.05 -1.91 5.51
N GLU A 205 -16.32 -0.86 5.14
CA GLU A 205 -16.88 0.40 4.63
C GLU A 205 -17.65 0.16 3.32
N ALA A 206 -17.05 -0.54 2.36
CA ALA A 206 -17.70 -0.89 1.09
C ALA A 206 -18.99 -1.73 1.29
N ALA A 207 -19.07 -2.47 2.40
CA ALA A 207 -20.25 -3.25 2.78
C ALA A 207 -21.28 -2.44 3.58
N GLY A 208 -20.91 -1.27 4.12
CA GLY A 208 -21.69 -0.55 5.13
C GLY A 208 -21.84 -1.39 6.43
N LEU A 209 -20.81 -2.18 6.74
CA LEU A 209 -20.81 -3.13 7.85
C LEU A 209 -20.14 -2.52 9.08
N GLN A 210 -20.84 -2.46 10.20
CA GLN A 210 -20.25 -2.01 11.46
C GLN A 210 -19.56 -3.18 12.17
N LEU A 211 -18.24 -3.13 12.23
CA LEU A 211 -17.45 -4.10 12.98
C LEU A 211 -17.46 -3.77 14.48
N THR A 212 -17.60 -4.78 15.31
CA THR A 212 -17.52 -4.61 16.78
C THR A 212 -16.08 -4.54 17.25
N ARG A 213 -15.15 -5.18 16.53
CA ARG A 213 -13.72 -5.10 16.78
C ARG A 213 -12.94 -5.50 15.54
N VAL A 214 -11.72 -4.98 15.44
CA VAL A 214 -10.69 -5.46 14.51
C VAL A 214 -9.47 -5.88 15.35
N VAL A 215 -8.89 -7.02 15.00
CA VAL A 215 -7.66 -7.54 15.64
C VAL A 215 -6.64 -7.75 14.54
N GLU A 216 -5.42 -7.26 14.74
CA GLU A 216 -4.31 -7.51 13.82
C GLU A 216 -3.10 -8.08 14.58
N TYR A 217 -2.33 -8.90 13.89
CA TYR A 217 -1.16 -9.55 14.44
C TYR A 217 -0.15 -9.90 13.34
N GLN A 218 1.12 -9.89 13.69
CA GLN A 218 2.18 -10.42 12.83
C GLN A 218 3.29 -11.05 13.67
N GLU A 219 3.93 -12.07 13.11
CA GLU A 219 4.95 -12.86 13.78
C GLU A 219 6.06 -13.29 12.83
N PRO A 220 7.29 -13.51 13.31
CA PRO A 220 8.34 -14.16 12.52
C PRO A 220 8.00 -15.64 12.27
N VAL A 221 8.34 -16.11 11.07
CA VAL A 221 8.24 -17.53 10.71
C VAL A 221 9.64 -18.14 10.64
N VAL A 222 9.85 -19.22 11.40
CA VAL A 222 11.13 -19.90 11.50
C VAL A 222 11.33 -20.86 10.32
N ALA A 223 12.55 -20.93 9.81
CA ALA A 223 12.94 -21.93 8.83
C ALA A 223 13.17 -23.30 9.52
N GLU A 224 12.37 -24.30 9.17
CA GLU A 224 12.48 -25.66 9.72
C GLU A 224 13.70 -26.41 9.19
N ASN A 225 14.16 -26.05 7.98
CA ASN A 225 15.34 -26.55 7.30
C ASN A 225 16.09 -25.37 6.66
N ASP A 226 17.31 -25.61 6.18
CA ASP A 226 18.01 -24.64 5.34
C ASP A 226 17.21 -24.38 4.06
N ILE A 227 16.92 -23.11 3.80
CA ILE A 227 16.12 -22.68 2.64
C ILE A 227 16.98 -21.77 1.75
N SER A 228 16.87 -21.97 0.45
CA SER A 228 17.51 -21.09 -0.54
C SER A 228 16.50 -20.74 -1.64
N SER A 229 16.34 -19.48 -1.92
CA SER A 229 15.53 -18.95 -3.04
C SER A 229 16.16 -17.67 -3.56
N ASN A 230 16.20 -17.49 -4.87
CA ASN A 230 16.68 -16.28 -5.55
C ASN A 230 17.97 -15.67 -4.92
N ASN A 231 18.99 -16.51 -4.68
CA ASN A 231 20.27 -16.14 -4.04
C ASN A 231 20.19 -15.69 -2.57
N VAL A 232 19.03 -15.82 -1.92
CA VAL A 232 18.87 -15.61 -0.49
C VAL A 232 18.88 -16.96 0.21
N ARG A 233 19.77 -17.09 1.21
CA ARG A 233 19.85 -18.30 2.05
C ARG A 233 19.43 -17.97 3.47
N VAL A 234 18.63 -18.85 4.05
CA VAL A 234 18.19 -18.79 5.44
C VAL A 234 18.50 -20.14 6.09
N ALA A 235 19.33 -20.13 7.13
CA ALA A 235 19.67 -21.33 7.86
C ALA A 235 18.50 -21.81 8.74
N LYS A 236 18.43 -23.13 9.00
CA LYS A 236 17.50 -23.72 9.97
C LYS A 236 17.53 -22.96 11.30
N GLY A 237 16.37 -22.70 11.89
CA GLY A 237 16.19 -21.97 13.13
C GLY A 237 16.23 -20.44 13.01
N ARG A 238 16.50 -19.90 11.81
CA ARG A 238 16.45 -18.46 11.54
C ARG A 238 15.09 -18.04 10.97
N THR A 239 14.78 -16.75 11.08
CA THR A 239 13.56 -16.17 10.52
C THR A 239 13.63 -16.18 9.00
N ARG A 240 12.66 -16.84 8.34
CA ARG A 240 12.51 -16.82 6.88
C ARG A 240 11.60 -15.69 6.38
N GLY A 241 11.04 -14.89 7.26
CA GLY A 241 10.14 -13.79 7.01
C GLY A 241 9.03 -13.71 8.04
N ILE A 242 7.94 -13.06 7.70
CA ILE A 242 6.79 -12.87 8.59
C ILE A 242 5.52 -13.46 8.02
N ARG A 243 4.62 -13.84 8.93
CA ARG A 243 3.18 -14.04 8.69
C ARG A 243 2.41 -13.00 9.48
N GLY A 244 1.41 -12.41 8.88
CA GLY A 244 0.54 -11.49 9.58
C GLY A 244 -0.89 -11.51 9.04
N TRP A 245 -1.82 -11.00 9.84
CA TRP A 245 -3.23 -10.97 9.49
C TRP A 245 -3.98 -9.88 10.25
N ALA A 246 -5.15 -9.51 9.75
CA ALA A 246 -6.18 -8.83 10.52
C ALA A 246 -7.53 -9.49 10.30
N SER A 247 -8.36 -9.48 11.35
CA SER A 247 -9.71 -10.00 11.34
C SER A 247 -10.70 -8.98 11.87
N GLY A 248 -11.80 -8.81 11.13
CA GLY A 248 -12.96 -8.00 11.51
C GLY A 248 -14.10 -8.87 12.02
N TYR A 249 -14.71 -8.46 13.14
CA TYR A 249 -15.75 -9.21 13.83
C TYR A 249 -17.06 -8.42 13.93
N VAL A 250 -18.19 -9.17 13.86
CA VAL A 250 -19.50 -8.70 14.30
C VAL A 250 -19.96 -9.60 15.45
N GLY A 251 -20.07 -9.04 16.63
CA GLY A 251 -20.17 -9.83 17.85
C GLY A 251 -18.94 -10.74 18.01
N ASN A 252 -19.19 -12.04 18.13
CA ASN A 252 -18.12 -13.04 18.24
C ASN A 252 -17.76 -13.71 16.90
N ARG A 253 -18.44 -13.33 15.80
CA ARG A 253 -18.24 -13.96 14.50
C ARG A 253 -17.20 -13.17 13.70
N GLU A 254 -16.15 -13.85 13.25
CA GLU A 254 -15.21 -13.34 12.25
C GLU A 254 -15.92 -13.30 10.88
N VAL A 255 -15.97 -12.13 10.26
CA VAL A 255 -16.64 -11.92 8.97
C VAL A 255 -15.68 -11.48 7.86
N ILE A 256 -14.56 -10.87 8.22
CA ILE A 256 -13.51 -10.45 7.29
C ILE A 256 -12.18 -10.94 7.85
N ARG A 257 -11.34 -11.53 7.01
CA ARG A 257 -9.95 -11.86 7.34
C ARG A 257 -9.05 -11.53 6.17
N VAL A 258 -7.94 -10.87 6.45
CA VAL A 258 -6.87 -10.60 5.48
C VAL A 258 -5.57 -11.16 6.02
N GLU A 259 -4.76 -11.79 5.15
CA GLU A 259 -3.52 -12.47 5.53
C GLU A 259 -2.40 -12.15 4.54
N LEU A 260 -1.19 -11.99 5.06
CA LEU A 260 0.04 -11.91 4.27
C LEU A 260 1.07 -12.90 4.79
N ASN A 261 1.58 -13.75 3.90
CA ASN A 261 2.74 -14.60 4.11
C ASN A 261 3.89 -14.06 3.24
N ALA A 262 4.88 -13.43 3.88
CA ALA A 262 6.07 -12.89 3.21
C ALA A 262 7.30 -13.69 3.65
N LEU A 263 7.59 -14.81 2.97
CA LEU A 263 8.54 -15.81 3.42
C LEU A 263 9.52 -16.16 2.30
N VAL A 264 10.80 -16.32 2.61
CA VAL A 264 11.78 -16.87 1.67
C VAL A 264 11.37 -18.28 1.24
N GLY A 265 11.29 -18.53 -0.07
CA GLY A 265 10.90 -19.80 -0.65
C GLY A 265 9.41 -20.14 -0.49
N ALA A 266 8.54 -19.18 -0.27
CA ALA A 266 7.09 -19.43 -0.29
C ALA A 266 6.56 -19.50 -1.71
N ASP A 267 5.49 -20.28 -1.89
CA ASP A 267 4.68 -20.24 -3.12
C ASP A 267 4.04 -18.86 -3.27
N GLU A 268 4.10 -18.31 -4.48
CA GLU A 268 3.49 -17.01 -4.78
C GLU A 268 2.05 -17.20 -5.24
N TYR A 269 1.11 -16.57 -4.55
CA TYR A 269 -0.29 -16.50 -4.94
C TYR A 269 -1.03 -15.37 -4.24
N ASP A 270 -2.12 -14.91 -4.86
CA ASP A 270 -3.15 -14.13 -4.23
C ASP A 270 -4.45 -14.95 -4.28
N GLU A 271 -5.16 -15.08 -3.16
CA GLU A 271 -6.38 -15.89 -3.05
C GLU A 271 -7.48 -15.11 -2.32
N VAL A 272 -8.69 -15.21 -2.83
CA VAL A 272 -9.90 -14.68 -2.17
C VAL A 272 -10.94 -15.80 -2.06
N LEU A 273 -11.39 -16.05 -0.83
CA LEU A 273 -12.49 -16.97 -0.52
C LEU A 273 -13.69 -16.15 -0.07
N ILE A 274 -14.84 -16.38 -0.69
CA ILE A 274 -16.10 -15.69 -0.37
C ILE A 274 -17.10 -16.76 0.05
N GLU A 275 -17.42 -16.82 1.34
CA GLU A 275 -18.40 -17.73 1.89
C GLU A 275 -19.81 -17.12 1.75
N THR A 276 -20.71 -17.86 1.13
CA THR A 276 -22.10 -17.48 0.89
C THR A 276 -23.08 -18.52 1.48
N SER A 277 -24.39 -18.35 1.28
CA SER A 277 -25.37 -19.40 1.59
C SER A 277 -25.23 -20.63 0.71
N ASP A 278 -24.74 -20.47 -0.51
CA ASP A 278 -24.76 -21.47 -1.58
C ASP A 278 -23.40 -22.19 -1.71
N GLY A 279 -22.42 -21.83 -0.85
CA GLY A 279 -21.10 -22.42 -0.83
C GLY A 279 -19.99 -21.38 -0.78
N VAL A 280 -18.80 -21.78 -1.21
CA VAL A 280 -17.59 -20.93 -1.23
C VAL A 280 -17.23 -20.64 -2.67
N VAL A 281 -17.15 -19.33 -3.00
CA VAL A 281 -16.54 -18.87 -4.24
C VAL A 281 -15.05 -18.65 -4.00
N LYS A 282 -14.21 -19.25 -4.82
CA LYS A 282 -12.76 -19.17 -4.73
C LYS A 282 -12.18 -18.50 -5.96
N TRP A 283 -11.37 -17.48 -5.76
CA TRP A 283 -10.51 -16.90 -6.78
C TRP A 283 -9.05 -17.08 -6.36
N ARG A 284 -8.17 -17.41 -7.31
CA ARG A 284 -6.73 -17.54 -7.06
C ARG A 284 -5.93 -17.14 -8.30
N SER A 285 -4.87 -16.38 -8.09
CA SER A 285 -3.87 -16.03 -9.11
C SER A 285 -2.50 -16.61 -8.75
N SER A 286 -1.56 -16.53 -9.68
CA SER A 286 -0.14 -16.86 -9.47
C SER A 286 0.64 -15.78 -8.69
N GLY A 287 -0.07 -14.80 -8.15
CA GLY A 287 0.52 -13.66 -7.42
C GLY A 287 0.85 -12.47 -8.30
N VAL A 288 0.62 -11.28 -7.77
CA VAL A 288 0.91 -9.99 -8.42
C VAL A 288 2.22 -9.44 -7.88
N HIS A 289 3.09 -8.92 -8.77
CA HIS A 289 4.33 -8.28 -8.35
C HIS A 289 4.06 -7.01 -7.54
N GLY A 290 4.54 -6.94 -6.30
CA GLY A 290 4.18 -5.87 -5.35
C GLY A 290 4.51 -4.46 -5.84
N ASP A 291 5.78 -4.19 -6.14
CA ASP A 291 6.22 -2.82 -6.48
C ASP A 291 5.64 -2.36 -7.83
N LYS A 292 5.65 -3.25 -8.86
CA LYS A 292 5.02 -2.97 -10.15
C LYS A 292 3.51 -2.77 -10.00
N GLY A 293 2.84 -3.62 -9.22
CA GLY A 293 1.40 -3.51 -8.94
C GLY A 293 1.06 -2.18 -8.25
N THR A 294 1.83 -1.79 -7.24
CA THR A 294 1.66 -0.50 -6.55
C THR A 294 1.75 0.67 -7.54
N VAL A 295 2.83 0.73 -8.32
CA VAL A 295 3.03 1.79 -9.31
C VAL A 295 1.92 1.81 -10.36
N SER A 296 1.52 0.64 -10.85
CA SER A 296 0.45 0.54 -11.85
C SER A 296 -0.89 1.05 -11.31
N ILE A 297 -1.26 0.69 -10.07
CA ILE A 297 -2.48 1.19 -9.43
C ILE A 297 -2.42 2.71 -9.27
N MET A 298 -1.29 3.26 -8.80
CA MET A 298 -1.14 4.71 -8.65
C MET A 298 -1.32 5.45 -9.99
N LEU A 299 -0.65 5.00 -11.05
CA LEU A 299 -0.74 5.62 -12.37
C LEU A 299 -2.14 5.51 -12.97
N ASN A 300 -2.74 4.32 -12.94
CA ASN A 300 -4.08 4.08 -13.51
C ASN A 300 -5.19 4.89 -12.82
N ILE A 301 -5.08 5.09 -11.49
CA ILE A 301 -6.02 5.93 -10.75
C ILE A 301 -5.71 7.41 -10.99
N GLY A 302 -4.44 7.78 -11.04
CA GLY A 302 -4.00 9.17 -11.21
C GLY A 302 -4.56 9.82 -12.46
N GLU A 303 -4.67 9.08 -13.57
CA GLU A 303 -5.30 9.57 -14.81
C GLU A 303 -6.76 9.98 -14.65
N LYS A 304 -7.44 9.50 -13.61
CA LYS A 304 -8.88 9.67 -13.40
C LYS A 304 -9.24 10.37 -12.09
N LEU A 305 -8.26 10.66 -11.22
CA LEU A 305 -8.51 11.20 -9.88
C LEU A 305 -9.32 12.50 -9.91
N TRP A 306 -9.10 13.35 -10.92
CA TRP A 306 -9.83 14.59 -11.14
C TRP A 306 -11.35 14.43 -11.36
N ARG A 307 -11.83 13.19 -11.60
CA ARG A 307 -13.28 12.89 -11.75
C ARG A 307 -14.00 12.76 -10.43
N TYR A 308 -13.25 12.63 -9.34
CA TYR A 308 -13.80 12.46 -8.01
C TYR A 308 -13.87 13.81 -7.27
N PRO A 309 -14.80 13.98 -6.33
CA PRO A 309 -14.92 15.22 -5.59
C PRO A 309 -13.66 15.50 -4.77
N PRO A 310 -13.29 16.78 -4.55
CA PRO A 310 -12.21 17.14 -3.65
C PRO A 310 -12.44 16.62 -2.23
N GLY A 311 -11.34 16.21 -1.58
CA GLY A 311 -11.35 15.70 -0.22
C GLY A 311 -10.37 14.53 -0.03
N LEU A 312 -10.42 13.94 1.14
CA LEU A 312 -9.72 12.70 1.44
C LEU A 312 -10.57 11.52 0.96
N LEU A 313 -10.08 10.84 -0.05
CA LEU A 313 -10.71 9.68 -0.67
C LEU A 313 -10.08 8.39 -0.15
N THR A 314 -10.86 7.34 -0.19
CA THR A 314 -10.41 5.95 -0.03
C THR A 314 -10.68 5.16 -1.31
N MET A 315 -10.15 3.94 -1.40
CA MET A 315 -10.47 3.07 -2.54
C MET A 315 -11.97 2.75 -2.64
N VAL A 316 -12.72 2.86 -1.55
CA VAL A 316 -14.18 2.65 -1.53
C VAL A 316 -14.91 3.69 -2.37
N ASP A 317 -14.44 4.94 -2.37
CA ASP A 317 -15.02 6.03 -3.17
C ASP A 317 -14.82 5.81 -4.68
N ILE A 318 -13.84 4.99 -5.05
CA ILE A 318 -13.46 4.70 -6.44
C ILE A 318 -14.14 3.43 -6.97
N ILE A 319 -14.49 2.49 -6.07
CA ILE A 319 -15.16 1.24 -6.43
C ILE A 319 -16.62 1.51 -6.83
N PRO A 320 -17.09 1.06 -8.03
CA PRO A 320 -18.46 1.32 -8.46
C PRO A 320 -19.51 0.38 -7.83
N PHE A 321 -19.10 -0.52 -6.93
CA PHE A 321 -19.97 -1.57 -6.36
C PHE A 321 -20.11 -1.45 -4.85
N ARG A 322 -21.28 -1.86 -4.35
CA ARG A 322 -21.52 -2.10 -2.93
C ARG A 322 -21.76 -3.59 -2.70
N ILE A 323 -21.16 -4.14 -1.65
CA ILE A 323 -21.35 -5.53 -1.22
C ILE A 323 -22.22 -5.59 0.05
N ARG A 324 -22.79 -6.75 0.37
CA ARG A 324 -23.64 -6.95 1.55
C ARG A 324 -23.28 -8.25 2.24
N PHE A 325 -23.10 -8.17 3.55
CA PHE A 325 -22.99 -9.32 4.41
C PHE A 325 -24.37 -9.70 4.96
N ARG A 326 -24.60 -11.01 5.12
CA ARG A 326 -25.73 -11.59 5.85
C ARG A 326 -25.18 -12.23 7.11
N ILE A 327 -25.31 -11.54 8.22
CA ILE A 327 -24.74 -11.90 9.52
C ILE A 327 -25.76 -12.62 10.36
#